data_f3e4a579a827b82870669cffd09cdd13
#
_entry.id   f3e4a579a827b82870669cffd09cdd13
#
_cell.length_a   1.000
_cell.length_b   1.000
_cell.length_c   1.000
_cell.angle_alpha   90.00
_cell.angle_beta   90.00
_cell.angle_gamma   90.00
#
_symmetry.space_group_name_H-M   'P 1'
#
loop_
_entity.id
_entity.type
_entity.pdbx_description
1 polymer ?
#
loop_
_entity_poly.entity_id
_entity_poly.type
_entity_poly.pdbx_seq_one_letter_code
_entity_poly.pdbx_strand_id
1 'polypeptide(L)'
;MSKIILTGDRPTGRLHVGHYVGSLAERVKLQNSGLYDEIYIMIADAQALTDNAEHPEKVRQNILQVALDYLACGLDPEKSNIFIQSMVPELTELTFYYMNLVTVARVQRNPTVKSEIKQRNFEASIPVGFFCYPISQAADITAFRATHVPVGEDQLPMLEQCKEIVHKFNTVYGETLTEPEIVLSSNKACLRLPGIGGKAKMSKSLGNCIYLSDEEDVVKKKIMSMFTDPNHLRVQDPGRVEGNPVFIYLDAFSRPEHFEEFLPEYQNLDELKAHYQRGGLGDVKVKKFLNNVMQAELGPIRERRKMWEQRTADVFDILKAGTEVAREKAAATLHDVRSSMRINYFEDQDFLNQ
;
A
#
# COMPACT_ATOMS: atom_id res chain seq x y z
N MET A 1 -23.92 -8.08 -8.53
CA MET A 1 -22.82 -8.60 -7.70
C MET A 1 -22.33 -7.48 -6.81
N SER A 2 -22.11 -7.74 -5.53
CA SER A 2 -21.56 -6.72 -4.60
C SER A 2 -20.14 -6.34 -5.04
N LYS A 3 -19.83 -5.04 -4.99
CA LYS A 3 -18.49 -4.53 -5.30
C LYS A 3 -17.69 -4.41 -4.02
N ILE A 4 -16.68 -5.24 -3.89
CA ILE A 4 -15.87 -5.37 -2.67
C ILE A 4 -14.42 -5.03 -2.97
N ILE A 5 -13.84 -4.12 -2.20
CA ILE A 5 -12.41 -3.79 -2.24
C ILE A 5 -11.67 -4.53 -1.13
N LEU A 6 -10.50 -5.09 -1.47
CA LEU A 6 -9.45 -5.43 -0.51
C LEU A 6 -8.16 -4.69 -0.87
N THR A 7 -7.56 -4.10 0.14
CA THR A 7 -6.22 -3.49 0.05
C THR A 7 -5.54 -3.53 1.41
N GLY A 8 -4.26 -3.23 1.49
CA GLY A 8 -3.55 -3.21 2.77
C GLY A 8 -2.07 -2.91 2.65
N ASP A 9 -1.40 -2.80 3.79
CA ASP A 9 0.05 -2.59 3.89
C ASP A 9 0.65 -3.49 4.97
N ARG A 10 1.92 -3.86 4.78
CA ARG A 10 2.70 -4.57 5.78
C ARG A 10 3.20 -3.60 6.86
N PRO A 11 3.02 -3.91 8.16
CA PRO A 11 3.45 -3.05 9.25
C PRO A 11 4.97 -3.20 9.52
N THR A 12 5.79 -2.86 8.53
CA THR A 12 7.26 -2.91 8.61
C THR A 12 7.91 -1.59 9.00
N GLY A 13 7.11 -0.61 9.39
CA GLY A 13 7.51 0.75 9.79
C GLY A 13 6.41 1.75 9.48
N ARG A 14 6.55 2.99 9.99
CA ARG A 14 5.65 4.12 9.69
C ARG A 14 5.48 4.32 8.18
N LEU A 15 4.32 4.82 7.77
CA LEU A 15 4.06 5.11 6.36
C LEU A 15 4.69 6.46 5.97
N HIS A 16 5.09 6.57 4.72
CA HIS A 16 5.72 7.75 4.16
C HIS A 16 4.92 8.32 3.00
N VAL A 17 5.24 9.51 2.54
CA VAL A 17 4.52 10.21 1.48
C VAL A 17 4.41 9.39 0.18
N GLY A 18 5.35 8.47 -0.06
CA GLY A 18 5.24 7.53 -1.19
C GLY A 18 4.07 6.55 -1.06
N HIS A 19 3.73 6.08 0.17
CA HIS A 19 2.53 5.28 0.40
C HIS A 19 1.26 6.14 0.24
N TYR A 20 1.31 7.39 0.71
CA TYR A 20 0.18 8.30 0.58
C TYR A 20 -0.20 8.50 -0.88
N VAL A 21 0.75 8.95 -1.69
CA VAL A 21 0.51 9.22 -3.12
C VAL A 21 0.26 7.94 -3.91
N GLY A 22 0.99 6.86 -3.59
CA GLY A 22 0.90 5.60 -4.33
C GLY A 22 -0.36 4.79 -4.05
N SER A 23 -0.97 4.94 -2.88
CA SER A 23 -2.14 4.12 -2.53
C SER A 23 -3.13 4.76 -1.56
N LEU A 24 -2.71 5.40 -0.45
CA LEU A 24 -3.64 5.84 0.59
C LEU A 24 -4.61 6.91 0.11
N ALA A 25 -4.15 7.89 -0.64
CA ALA A 25 -5.00 8.94 -1.21
C ALA A 25 -6.08 8.36 -2.14
N GLU A 26 -5.72 7.35 -2.94
CA GLU A 26 -6.69 6.66 -3.80
C GLU A 26 -7.67 5.81 -2.99
N ARG A 27 -7.22 5.14 -1.92
CA ARG A 27 -8.12 4.39 -1.00
C ARG A 27 -9.18 5.29 -0.38
N VAL A 28 -8.78 6.47 0.10
CA VAL A 28 -9.72 7.47 0.66
C VAL A 28 -10.70 7.96 -0.40
N LYS A 29 -10.23 8.17 -1.63
CA LYS A 29 -11.09 8.55 -2.75
C LYS A 29 -12.08 7.43 -3.11
N LEU A 30 -11.64 6.18 -3.20
CA LEU A 30 -12.50 5.03 -3.45
C LEU A 30 -13.54 4.86 -2.34
N GLN A 31 -13.12 4.98 -1.07
CA GLN A 31 -14.01 4.95 0.09
C GLN A 31 -15.14 5.98 -0.01
N ASN A 32 -14.81 7.20 -0.42
CA ASN A 32 -15.77 8.30 -0.48
C ASN A 32 -16.55 8.36 -1.81
N SER A 33 -16.24 7.50 -2.76
CA SER A 33 -16.92 7.46 -4.07
C SER A 33 -18.35 6.95 -4.01
N GLY A 34 -18.69 6.15 -2.99
CA GLY A 34 -19.98 5.46 -2.88
C GLY A 34 -20.20 4.35 -3.93
N LEU A 35 -19.13 3.93 -4.64
CA LEU A 35 -19.21 2.93 -5.70
C LEU A 35 -19.04 1.48 -5.20
N TYR A 36 -18.62 1.30 -3.96
CA TYR A 36 -18.29 0.01 -3.37
C TYR A 36 -19.15 -0.27 -2.15
N ASP A 37 -19.64 -1.50 -2.07
CA ASP A 37 -20.54 -1.92 -1.00
C ASP A 37 -19.78 -2.27 0.28
N GLU A 38 -18.56 -2.84 0.13
CA GLU A 38 -17.70 -3.24 1.25
C GLU A 38 -16.23 -2.86 0.93
N ILE A 39 -15.53 -2.37 1.93
CA ILE A 39 -14.10 -2.04 1.81
C ILE A 39 -13.35 -2.65 2.99
N TYR A 40 -12.37 -3.48 2.70
CA TYR A 40 -11.48 -4.13 3.66
C TYR A 40 -10.08 -3.57 3.53
N ILE A 41 -9.54 -3.05 4.64
CA ILE A 41 -8.20 -2.46 4.73
C ILE A 41 -7.37 -3.29 5.69
N MET A 42 -6.46 -4.08 5.16
CA MET A 42 -5.68 -5.05 5.92
C MET A 42 -4.37 -4.45 6.44
N ILE A 43 -4.08 -4.67 7.71
CA ILE A 43 -2.72 -4.56 8.25
C ILE A 43 -2.10 -5.96 8.17
N ALA A 44 -1.24 -6.18 7.17
CA ALA A 44 -0.73 -7.49 6.78
C ALA A 44 0.50 -7.90 7.63
N ASP A 45 0.27 -8.18 8.90
CA ASP A 45 1.31 -8.51 9.87
C ASP A 45 1.90 -9.92 9.69
N ALA A 46 1.07 -10.92 9.40
CA ALA A 46 1.55 -12.26 9.07
C ALA A 46 2.40 -12.26 7.79
N GLN A 47 1.98 -11.49 6.79
CA GLN A 47 2.76 -11.27 5.56
C GLN A 47 4.09 -10.56 5.87
N ALA A 48 4.11 -9.61 6.80
CA ALA A 48 5.32 -8.91 7.20
C ALA A 48 6.35 -9.83 7.88
N LEU A 49 5.91 -10.89 8.56
CA LEU A 49 6.79 -11.86 9.21
C LEU A 49 7.55 -12.73 8.21
N THR A 50 7.12 -12.84 6.95
CA THR A 50 7.80 -13.67 5.94
C THR A 50 9.26 -13.25 5.68
N ASP A 51 9.57 -11.99 5.94
CA ASP A 51 10.91 -11.41 5.81
C ASP A 51 11.38 -10.64 7.07
N ASN A 52 10.64 -10.76 8.17
CA ASN A 52 10.98 -10.18 9.48
C ASN A 52 10.76 -11.19 10.62
N ALA A 53 10.88 -12.50 10.37
CA ALA A 53 10.63 -13.54 11.35
C ALA A 53 11.53 -13.43 12.59
N GLU A 54 12.78 -12.99 12.43
CA GLU A 54 13.73 -12.78 13.51
C GLU A 54 13.48 -11.50 14.32
N HIS A 55 12.60 -10.63 13.82
CA HIS A 55 12.29 -9.33 14.43
C HIS A 55 10.77 -9.10 14.58
N PRO A 56 10.02 -9.99 15.25
CA PRO A 56 8.55 -9.89 15.36
C PRO A 56 8.12 -8.63 16.11
N GLU A 57 8.95 -8.13 17.01
CA GLU A 57 8.69 -6.91 17.77
C GLU A 57 8.58 -5.67 16.87
N LYS A 58 9.37 -5.62 15.81
CA LYS A 58 9.26 -4.57 14.79
C LYS A 58 7.87 -4.58 14.14
N VAL A 59 7.34 -5.75 13.80
CA VAL A 59 6.00 -5.87 13.20
C VAL A 59 4.95 -5.44 14.22
N ARG A 60 5.01 -5.98 15.45
CA ARG A 60 4.09 -5.66 16.55
C ARG A 60 3.99 -4.15 16.83
N GLN A 61 5.12 -3.47 16.97
CA GLN A 61 5.16 -2.03 17.25
C GLN A 61 4.57 -1.18 16.11
N ASN A 62 4.62 -1.67 14.88
CA ASN A 62 4.15 -0.92 13.72
C ASN A 62 2.67 -1.16 13.37
N ILE A 63 1.95 -2.08 14.02
CA ILE A 63 0.50 -2.23 13.82
C ILE A 63 -0.21 -0.93 14.17
N LEU A 64 0.02 -0.42 15.38
CA LEU A 64 -0.59 0.84 15.82
C LEU A 64 -0.13 2.02 14.94
N GLN A 65 1.15 2.06 14.54
CA GLN A 65 1.66 3.14 13.71
C GLN A 65 0.97 3.20 12.34
N VAL A 66 0.75 2.05 11.71
CA VAL A 66 0.05 1.96 10.42
C VAL A 66 -1.44 2.30 10.58
N ALA A 67 -2.09 1.84 11.64
CA ALA A 67 -3.49 2.18 11.93
C ALA A 67 -3.67 3.70 12.12
N LEU A 68 -2.77 4.33 12.88
CA LEU A 68 -2.76 5.79 13.07
C LEU A 68 -2.56 6.53 11.74
N ASP A 69 -1.65 6.06 10.88
CA ASP A 69 -1.43 6.64 9.56
C ASP A 69 -2.67 6.50 8.66
N TYR A 70 -3.37 5.35 8.71
CA TYR A 70 -4.60 5.12 7.95
C TYR A 70 -5.70 6.13 8.35
N LEU A 71 -5.98 6.23 9.64
CA LEU A 71 -6.99 7.15 10.17
C LEU A 71 -6.60 8.62 9.94
N ALA A 72 -5.32 8.95 10.07
CA ALA A 72 -4.79 10.28 9.80
C ALA A 72 -4.96 10.69 8.33
N CYS A 73 -4.78 9.76 7.40
CA CYS A 73 -5.01 10.01 5.98
C CYS A 73 -6.49 10.16 5.60
N GLY A 74 -7.41 9.81 6.50
CA GLY A 74 -8.85 9.96 6.28
C GLY A 74 -9.59 8.67 5.93
N LEU A 75 -8.98 7.49 6.19
CA LEU A 75 -9.74 6.26 6.19
C LEU A 75 -10.71 6.26 7.36
N ASP A 76 -11.98 6.05 7.07
CA ASP A 76 -13.11 6.17 7.97
C ASP A 76 -13.58 4.77 8.41
N PRO A 77 -13.49 4.44 9.70
CA PRO A 77 -13.89 3.11 10.18
C PRO A 77 -15.40 2.85 10.08
N GLU A 78 -16.21 3.86 9.84
CA GLU A 78 -17.66 3.68 9.58
C GLU A 78 -17.93 3.24 8.12
N LYS A 79 -16.95 3.45 7.21
CA LYS A 79 -17.04 3.12 5.78
C LYS A 79 -16.13 1.98 5.36
N SER A 80 -15.10 1.69 6.14
CA SER A 80 -14.05 0.73 5.79
C SER A 80 -13.71 -0.15 6.99
N ASN A 81 -13.65 -1.44 6.79
CA ASN A 81 -13.25 -2.41 7.83
C ASN A 81 -11.72 -2.48 7.89
N ILE A 82 -11.12 -1.83 8.89
CA ILE A 82 -9.67 -1.87 9.12
C ILE A 82 -9.37 -3.05 10.06
N PHE A 83 -8.56 -4.01 9.62
CA PHE A 83 -8.36 -5.25 10.36
C PHE A 83 -6.91 -5.73 10.35
N ILE A 84 -6.58 -6.66 11.27
CA ILE A 84 -5.26 -7.28 11.42
C ILE A 84 -5.31 -8.68 10.80
N GLN A 85 -4.43 -8.96 9.84
CA GLN A 85 -4.38 -10.20 9.06
C GLN A 85 -4.28 -11.45 9.94
N SER A 86 -3.34 -11.47 10.89
CA SER A 86 -3.09 -12.64 11.74
C SER A 86 -4.26 -12.99 12.69
N MET A 87 -5.19 -12.05 12.88
CA MET A 87 -6.38 -12.26 13.70
C MET A 87 -7.54 -12.90 12.91
N VAL A 88 -7.33 -13.21 11.62
CA VAL A 88 -8.26 -13.92 10.73
C VAL A 88 -7.63 -15.27 10.33
N PRO A 89 -7.69 -16.30 11.18
CA PRO A 89 -7.00 -17.58 10.95
C PRO A 89 -7.48 -18.33 9.71
N GLU A 90 -8.68 -18.05 9.23
CA GLU A 90 -9.28 -18.59 8.02
C GLU A 90 -8.39 -18.36 6.78
N LEU A 91 -7.65 -17.26 6.73
CA LEU A 91 -6.68 -16.94 5.66
C LEU A 91 -5.55 -17.98 5.59
N THR A 92 -5.11 -18.48 6.73
CA THR A 92 -4.05 -19.49 6.79
C THR A 92 -4.54 -20.84 6.26
N GLU A 93 -5.77 -21.22 6.57
CA GLU A 93 -6.35 -22.46 6.06
C GLU A 93 -6.58 -22.39 4.56
N LEU A 94 -7.14 -21.29 4.03
CA LEU A 94 -7.28 -21.08 2.59
C LEU A 94 -5.92 -21.13 1.89
N THR A 95 -4.89 -20.53 2.46
CA THR A 95 -3.52 -20.58 1.93
C THR A 95 -3.05 -22.02 1.78
N PHE A 96 -3.28 -22.87 2.79
CA PHE A 96 -2.90 -24.28 2.75
C PHE A 96 -3.62 -25.02 1.61
N TYR A 97 -4.92 -24.80 1.44
CA TYR A 97 -5.66 -25.42 0.33
C TYR A 97 -5.15 -24.96 -1.04
N TYR A 98 -4.84 -23.67 -1.19
CA TYR A 98 -4.34 -23.14 -2.46
C TYR A 98 -2.91 -23.60 -2.79
N MET A 99 -2.08 -23.93 -1.78
CA MET A 99 -0.77 -24.55 -2.01
C MET A 99 -0.85 -25.85 -2.80
N ASN A 100 -1.97 -26.58 -2.72
CA ASN A 100 -2.19 -27.81 -3.49
C ASN A 100 -2.56 -27.56 -4.97
N LEU A 101 -2.86 -26.33 -5.33
CA LEU A 101 -3.25 -25.95 -6.70
C LEU A 101 -2.12 -25.29 -7.49
N VAL A 102 -1.00 -24.96 -6.82
CA VAL A 102 0.13 -24.23 -7.41
C VAL A 102 1.41 -25.05 -7.33
N THR A 103 2.18 -25.08 -8.40
CA THR A 103 3.47 -25.78 -8.40
C THR A 103 4.61 -24.85 -7.96
N VAL A 104 5.66 -25.41 -7.37
CA VAL A 104 6.90 -24.69 -7.02
C VAL A 104 7.44 -23.95 -8.25
N ALA A 105 7.48 -24.60 -9.40
CA ALA A 105 7.96 -24.01 -10.65
C ALA A 105 7.13 -22.78 -11.08
N ARG A 106 5.82 -22.76 -10.80
CA ARG A 106 4.97 -21.59 -11.11
C ARG A 106 5.31 -20.42 -10.22
N VAL A 107 5.48 -20.61 -8.91
CA VAL A 107 5.89 -19.56 -7.97
C VAL A 107 7.26 -19.02 -8.33
N GLN A 108 8.22 -19.88 -8.63
CA GLN A 108 9.58 -19.49 -9.05
C GLN A 108 9.61 -18.64 -10.32
N ARG A 109 8.65 -18.79 -11.22
CA ARG A 109 8.55 -18.00 -12.46
C ARG A 109 7.90 -16.65 -12.27
N ASN A 110 7.26 -16.37 -11.12
CA ASN A 110 6.65 -15.07 -10.86
C ASN A 110 7.73 -13.96 -10.87
N PRO A 111 7.61 -12.93 -11.73
CA PRO A 111 8.64 -11.89 -11.88
C PRO A 111 8.91 -11.10 -10.61
N THR A 112 7.87 -10.82 -9.84
CA THR A 112 7.99 -10.06 -8.57
C THR A 112 8.76 -10.89 -7.55
N VAL A 113 8.42 -12.18 -7.38
CA VAL A 113 9.15 -13.10 -6.48
C VAL A 113 10.62 -13.19 -6.85
N LYS A 114 10.94 -13.35 -8.14
CA LYS A 114 12.32 -13.37 -8.62
C LYS A 114 13.09 -12.09 -8.27
N SER A 115 12.49 -10.96 -8.52
CA SER A 115 13.10 -9.66 -8.24
C SER A 115 13.35 -9.47 -6.74
N GLU A 116 12.39 -9.84 -5.90
CA GLU A 116 12.50 -9.70 -4.45
C GLU A 116 13.52 -10.67 -3.84
N ILE A 117 13.58 -11.93 -4.30
CA ILE A 117 14.61 -12.90 -3.88
C ILE A 117 16.00 -12.30 -4.11
N LYS A 118 16.24 -11.73 -5.30
CA LYS A 118 17.51 -11.09 -5.63
C LYS A 118 17.80 -9.87 -4.78
N GLN A 119 16.81 -8.98 -4.58
CA GLN A 119 16.96 -7.76 -3.78
C GLN A 119 17.27 -8.04 -2.30
N ARG A 120 16.81 -9.20 -1.79
CA ARG A 120 16.98 -9.60 -0.38
C ARG A 120 18.16 -10.54 -0.16
N ASN A 121 18.89 -10.89 -1.22
CA ASN A 121 19.99 -11.88 -1.17
C ASN A 121 19.54 -13.26 -0.63
N PHE A 122 18.31 -13.69 -0.92
CA PHE A 122 17.78 -15.00 -0.52
C PHE A 122 18.15 -16.13 -1.49
N GLU A 123 18.96 -15.89 -2.51
CA GLU A 123 19.26 -16.84 -3.58
C GLU A 123 19.80 -18.20 -3.06
N ALA A 124 20.58 -18.19 -1.99
CA ALA A 124 21.14 -19.39 -1.38
C ALA A 124 20.21 -20.08 -0.39
N SER A 125 19.26 -19.35 0.22
CA SER A 125 18.37 -19.87 1.26
C SER A 125 17.08 -19.07 1.33
N ILE A 126 16.07 -19.54 0.58
CA ILE A 126 14.76 -18.86 0.51
C ILE A 126 13.89 -19.36 1.67
N PRO A 127 13.42 -18.50 2.59
CA PRO A 127 12.45 -18.91 3.59
C PRO A 127 11.16 -19.40 2.93
N VAL A 128 10.60 -20.52 3.37
CA VAL A 128 9.39 -21.11 2.78
C VAL A 128 8.21 -20.14 2.85
N GLY A 129 8.02 -19.44 3.97
CA GLY A 129 6.97 -18.43 4.11
C GLY A 129 7.11 -17.29 3.09
N PHE A 130 8.36 -16.82 2.88
CA PHE A 130 8.64 -15.84 1.83
C PHE A 130 8.36 -16.39 0.43
N PHE A 131 8.70 -17.64 0.18
CA PHE A 131 8.43 -18.26 -1.12
C PHE A 131 6.93 -18.43 -1.39
N CYS A 132 6.14 -18.74 -0.37
CA CYS A 132 4.71 -19.02 -0.48
C CYS A 132 3.81 -17.76 -0.37
N TYR A 133 4.34 -16.57 -0.07
CA TYR A 133 3.51 -15.38 0.13
C TYR A 133 2.57 -15.04 -1.04
N PRO A 134 2.88 -15.31 -2.33
CA PRO A 134 1.93 -15.04 -3.41
C PRO A 134 0.65 -15.88 -3.33
N ILE A 135 0.77 -17.07 -2.74
CA ILE A 135 -0.39 -17.96 -2.50
C ILE A 135 -1.20 -17.43 -1.31
N SER A 136 -0.53 -16.99 -0.26
CA SER A 136 -1.16 -16.34 0.89
C SER A 136 -1.89 -15.05 0.46
N GLN A 137 -1.31 -14.26 -0.42
CA GLN A 137 -1.97 -13.05 -0.95
C GLN A 137 -3.23 -13.39 -1.75
N ALA A 138 -3.26 -14.50 -2.47
CA ALA A 138 -4.47 -14.97 -3.14
C ALA A 138 -5.56 -15.38 -2.12
N ALA A 139 -5.17 -15.99 -1.00
CA ALA A 139 -6.10 -16.30 0.09
C ALA A 139 -6.66 -15.02 0.74
N ASP A 140 -5.80 -14.01 0.98
CA ASP A 140 -6.22 -12.70 1.49
C ASP A 140 -7.31 -12.08 0.59
N ILE A 141 -7.12 -12.12 -0.72
CA ILE A 141 -8.05 -11.52 -1.70
C ILE A 141 -9.38 -12.28 -1.76
N THR A 142 -9.30 -13.58 -1.88
CA THR A 142 -10.49 -14.43 -2.13
C THR A 142 -11.34 -14.66 -0.89
N ALA A 143 -10.76 -14.63 0.32
CA ALA A 143 -11.48 -14.78 1.58
C ALA A 143 -12.60 -13.75 1.76
N PHE A 144 -12.38 -12.54 1.27
CA PHE A 144 -13.36 -11.46 1.34
C PHE A 144 -14.24 -11.36 0.09
N ARG A 145 -14.08 -12.28 -0.88
CA ARG A 145 -14.73 -12.22 -2.20
C ARG A 145 -14.46 -10.89 -2.89
N ALA A 146 -13.24 -10.36 -2.74
CA ALA A 146 -12.88 -9.08 -3.30
C ALA A 146 -13.04 -9.09 -4.82
N THR A 147 -13.88 -8.17 -5.30
CA THR A 147 -14.11 -7.99 -6.74
C THR A 147 -13.12 -7.01 -7.34
N HIS A 148 -12.54 -6.10 -6.52
CA HIS A 148 -11.62 -5.06 -6.97
C HIS A 148 -10.43 -4.96 -6.01
N VAL A 149 -9.22 -4.96 -6.57
CA VAL A 149 -7.98 -4.85 -5.79
C VAL A 149 -7.15 -3.69 -6.33
N PRO A 150 -7.11 -2.55 -5.60
CA PRO A 150 -6.27 -1.42 -5.95
C PRO A 150 -4.79 -1.75 -5.70
N VAL A 151 -3.99 -1.74 -6.76
CA VAL A 151 -2.57 -2.09 -6.70
C VAL A 151 -1.71 -1.23 -7.62
N GLY A 152 -0.40 -1.17 -7.32
CA GLY A 152 0.61 -0.69 -8.25
C GLY A 152 0.96 -1.73 -9.33
N GLU A 153 1.61 -1.29 -10.40
CA GLU A 153 2.01 -2.17 -11.52
C GLU A 153 2.92 -3.34 -11.09
N ASP A 154 3.71 -3.16 -10.04
CA ASP A 154 4.60 -4.20 -9.50
C ASP A 154 3.84 -5.38 -8.88
N GLN A 155 2.56 -5.22 -8.56
CA GLN A 155 1.68 -6.25 -8.03
C GLN A 155 0.88 -7.01 -9.10
N LEU A 156 0.93 -6.59 -10.36
CA LEU A 156 0.23 -7.28 -11.45
C LEU A 156 0.52 -8.78 -11.51
N PRO A 157 1.79 -9.26 -11.41
CA PRO A 157 2.08 -10.70 -11.44
C PRO A 157 1.49 -11.48 -10.26
N MET A 158 1.20 -10.81 -9.13
CA MET A 158 0.54 -11.42 -7.96
C MET A 158 -0.94 -11.62 -8.23
N LEU A 159 -1.59 -10.60 -8.80
CA LEU A 159 -3.01 -10.65 -9.15
C LEU A 159 -3.27 -11.69 -10.26
N GLU A 160 -2.40 -11.77 -11.26
CA GLU A 160 -2.47 -12.83 -12.28
C GLU A 160 -2.36 -14.22 -11.65
N GLN A 161 -1.45 -14.42 -10.70
CA GLN A 161 -1.35 -15.69 -9.97
C GLN A 161 -2.58 -15.98 -9.12
N CYS A 162 -3.19 -14.96 -8.51
CA CYS A 162 -4.45 -15.08 -7.79
C CYS A 162 -5.57 -15.57 -8.74
N LYS A 163 -5.72 -14.97 -9.91
CA LYS A 163 -6.69 -15.38 -10.94
C LYS A 163 -6.48 -16.82 -11.39
N GLU A 164 -5.23 -17.23 -11.59
CA GLU A 164 -4.89 -18.62 -11.93
C GLU A 164 -5.35 -19.61 -10.83
N ILE A 165 -5.17 -19.24 -9.55
CA ILE A 165 -5.63 -20.05 -8.41
C ILE A 165 -7.16 -20.13 -8.39
N VAL A 166 -7.85 -19.01 -8.53
CA VAL A 166 -9.32 -18.96 -8.61
C VAL A 166 -9.85 -19.84 -9.75
N HIS A 167 -9.30 -19.66 -10.95
CA HIS A 167 -9.68 -20.46 -12.11
C HIS A 167 -9.45 -21.95 -11.87
N LYS A 168 -8.28 -22.32 -11.33
CA LYS A 168 -7.96 -23.71 -11.04
C LYS A 168 -8.89 -24.30 -9.97
N PHE A 169 -9.17 -23.54 -8.92
CA PHE A 169 -10.09 -23.97 -7.86
C PHE A 169 -11.48 -24.21 -8.42
N ASN A 170 -12.05 -23.24 -9.11
CA ASN A 170 -13.40 -23.32 -9.68
C ASN A 170 -13.53 -24.46 -10.73
N THR A 171 -12.46 -24.70 -11.50
CA THR A 171 -12.44 -25.83 -12.45
C THR A 171 -12.47 -27.19 -11.76
N VAL A 172 -11.78 -27.33 -10.62
CA VAL A 172 -11.66 -28.64 -9.93
C VAL A 172 -12.83 -28.90 -9.00
N TYR A 173 -13.29 -27.86 -8.28
CA TYR A 173 -14.25 -28.01 -7.17
C TYR A 173 -15.63 -27.38 -7.44
N GLY A 174 -15.78 -26.67 -8.55
CA GLY A 174 -17.00 -25.92 -8.89
C GLY A 174 -16.91 -24.42 -8.59
N GLU A 175 -17.79 -23.64 -9.21
CA GLU A 175 -17.83 -22.17 -9.09
C GLU A 175 -18.06 -21.73 -7.64
N THR A 176 -17.01 -21.27 -6.97
CA THR A 176 -17.02 -20.92 -5.54
C THR A 176 -16.32 -19.59 -5.28
N LEU A 177 -15.14 -19.41 -5.86
CA LEU A 177 -14.28 -18.23 -5.64
C LEU A 177 -14.56 -17.15 -6.69
N THR A 178 -14.48 -15.88 -6.26
CA THR A 178 -14.62 -14.71 -7.12
C THR A 178 -13.28 -14.32 -7.70
N GLU A 179 -13.20 -14.12 -9.03
CA GLU A 179 -12.01 -13.58 -9.68
C GLU A 179 -11.95 -12.06 -9.47
N PRO A 180 -10.83 -11.53 -8.95
CA PRO A 180 -10.70 -10.09 -8.73
C PRO A 180 -10.36 -9.33 -10.01
N GLU A 181 -10.89 -8.11 -10.13
CA GLU A 181 -10.45 -7.11 -11.10
C GLU A 181 -9.33 -6.24 -10.52
N ILE A 182 -8.37 -5.90 -11.37
CA ILE A 182 -7.25 -5.06 -11.02
C ILE A 182 -7.64 -3.59 -11.19
N VAL A 183 -7.51 -2.80 -10.13
CA VAL A 183 -7.69 -1.34 -10.18
C VAL A 183 -6.32 -0.68 -10.11
N LEU A 184 -5.85 -0.17 -11.24
CA LEU A 184 -4.61 0.61 -11.28
C LEU A 184 -4.88 2.04 -10.86
N SER A 185 -3.96 2.64 -10.09
CA SER A 185 -4.02 4.05 -9.76
C SER A 185 -4.06 4.91 -11.03
N SER A 186 -4.99 5.85 -11.08
CA SER A 186 -5.16 6.77 -12.20
C SER A 186 -3.99 7.75 -12.37
N ASN A 187 -3.18 7.94 -11.32
CA ASN A 187 -2.08 8.90 -11.32
C ASN A 187 -0.72 8.24 -11.57
N LYS A 188 -0.36 8.11 -12.84
CA LYS A 188 0.92 7.52 -13.27
C LYS A 188 2.16 8.27 -12.77
N ALA A 189 2.06 9.59 -12.55
CA ALA A 189 3.16 10.40 -12.03
C ALA A 189 3.51 10.08 -10.57
N CYS A 190 2.56 9.52 -9.82
CA CYS A 190 2.68 9.23 -8.40
C CYS A 190 3.24 7.85 -8.08
N LEU A 191 3.43 6.97 -9.07
CA LEU A 191 3.72 5.55 -8.87
C LEU A 191 5.09 5.26 -8.22
N ARG A 192 6.07 6.18 -8.28
CA ARG A 192 7.40 5.98 -7.68
C ARG A 192 8.08 7.29 -7.27
N LEU A 193 7.70 7.83 -6.12
CA LEU A 193 8.47 8.94 -5.56
C LEU A 193 9.90 8.48 -5.22
N PRO A 194 10.94 9.20 -5.69
CA PRO A 194 12.30 8.96 -5.25
C PRO A 194 12.46 9.38 -3.78
N GLY A 195 13.45 8.81 -3.11
CA GLY A 195 13.90 9.35 -1.84
C GLY A 195 14.50 10.75 -1.99
N ILE A 196 14.73 11.44 -0.88
CA ILE A 196 15.27 12.83 -0.87
C ILE A 196 16.60 12.99 -1.61
N GLY A 197 17.38 11.92 -1.77
CA GLY A 197 18.63 11.91 -2.54
C GLY A 197 18.45 11.79 -4.07
N GLY A 198 17.23 11.61 -4.58
CA GLY A 198 16.87 11.63 -6.00
C GLY A 198 17.23 10.38 -6.82
N LYS A 199 18.21 9.59 -6.41
CA LYS A 199 18.72 8.45 -7.19
C LYS A 199 18.05 7.11 -6.88
N ALA A 200 17.64 6.90 -5.63
CA ALA A 200 17.05 5.67 -5.17
C ALA A 200 15.55 5.86 -4.88
N LYS A 201 14.77 4.79 -5.04
CA LYS A 201 13.37 4.76 -4.56
C LYS A 201 13.33 5.12 -3.07
N MET A 202 12.26 5.81 -2.66
CA MET A 202 11.99 6.06 -1.25
C MET A 202 11.94 4.73 -0.49
N SER A 203 12.76 4.59 0.55
CA SER A 203 12.88 3.35 1.32
C SER A 203 13.22 3.65 2.78
N LYS A 204 12.49 2.98 3.68
CA LYS A 204 12.70 3.08 5.13
C LYS A 204 14.13 2.67 5.52
N SER A 205 14.66 1.62 4.90
CA SER A 205 16.02 1.11 5.17
C SER A 205 17.14 2.06 4.75
N LEU A 206 16.88 2.93 3.78
CA LEU A 206 17.84 3.94 3.31
C LEU A 206 17.75 5.26 4.08
N GLY A 207 16.77 5.41 4.99
CA GLY A 207 16.58 6.64 5.74
C GLY A 207 16.26 7.89 4.88
N ASN A 208 15.82 7.67 3.64
CA ASN A 208 15.59 8.72 2.64
C ASN A 208 14.12 9.11 2.48
N CYS A 209 13.28 8.80 3.49
CA CYS A 209 11.84 9.00 3.46
C CYS A 209 11.42 10.32 4.14
N ILE A 210 10.33 10.92 3.63
CA ILE A 210 9.49 11.85 4.41
C ILE A 210 8.31 11.04 4.92
N TYR A 211 8.20 10.89 6.26
CA TYR A 211 7.10 10.15 6.89
C TYR A 211 5.87 11.03 7.03
N LEU A 212 4.68 10.42 7.03
CA LEU A 212 3.41 11.13 7.27
C LEU A 212 3.36 11.74 8.68
N SER A 213 4.07 11.12 9.62
CA SER A 213 4.20 11.54 11.01
C SER A 213 5.38 12.47 11.28
N ASP A 214 6.13 12.92 10.26
CA ASP A 214 7.22 13.86 10.47
C ASP A 214 6.68 15.24 10.86
N GLU A 215 7.27 15.85 11.89
CA GLU A 215 6.94 17.21 12.29
C GLU A 215 7.37 18.22 11.21
N GLU A 216 6.80 19.42 11.28
CA GLU A 216 6.97 20.47 10.26
C GLU A 216 8.44 20.83 9.98
N ASP A 217 9.23 20.99 11.04
CA ASP A 217 10.65 21.31 10.95
C ASP A 217 11.48 20.16 10.34
N VAL A 218 11.11 18.91 10.61
CA VAL A 218 11.73 17.72 10.05
C VAL A 218 11.45 17.63 8.55
N VAL A 219 10.19 17.84 8.13
CA VAL A 219 9.81 17.88 6.69
C VAL A 219 10.60 18.98 5.99
N LYS A 220 10.63 20.19 6.55
CA LYS A 220 11.38 21.33 5.99
C LYS A 220 12.87 21.00 5.85
N LYS A 221 13.49 20.42 6.88
CA LYS A 221 14.90 20.03 6.84
C LYS A 221 15.19 19.01 5.76
N LYS A 222 14.33 17.99 5.61
CA LYS A 222 14.43 16.97 4.57
C LYS A 222 14.30 17.56 3.17
N ILE A 223 13.32 18.44 2.94
CA ILE A 223 13.12 19.11 1.65
C ILE A 223 14.31 20.00 1.30
N MET A 224 14.79 20.80 2.25
CA MET A 224 15.95 21.66 1.99
C MET A 224 17.23 20.87 1.70
N SER A 225 17.34 19.61 2.20
CA SER A 225 18.45 18.69 1.91
C SER A 225 18.29 17.87 0.64
N MET A 226 17.14 17.96 -0.06
CA MET A 226 16.93 17.22 -1.32
C MET A 226 18.03 17.49 -2.32
N PHE A 227 18.39 16.44 -3.08
CA PHE A 227 19.31 16.54 -4.19
C PHE A 227 18.86 17.63 -5.19
N THR A 228 19.82 18.37 -5.71
CA THR A 228 19.66 19.38 -6.75
C THR A 228 20.61 19.08 -7.91
N ASP A 229 20.40 19.73 -9.05
CA ASP A 229 21.26 19.57 -10.22
C ASP A 229 22.69 20.06 -9.89
N PRO A 230 23.72 19.21 -9.96
CA PRO A 230 25.09 19.61 -9.67
C PRO A 230 25.67 20.61 -10.68
N ASN A 231 25.03 20.80 -11.83
CA ASN A 231 25.43 21.77 -12.83
C ASN A 231 24.73 23.14 -12.65
N HIS A 232 23.71 23.23 -11.80
CA HIS A 232 23.01 24.46 -11.46
C HIS A 232 23.67 25.15 -10.26
N LEU A 233 24.89 25.69 -10.48
CA LEU A 233 25.70 26.31 -9.42
C LEU A 233 25.30 27.74 -9.11
N ARG A 234 24.80 28.47 -10.13
CA ARG A 234 24.35 29.87 -10.00
C ARG A 234 22.90 29.98 -10.42
N VAL A 235 22.20 30.96 -9.89
CA VAL A 235 20.79 31.20 -10.23
C VAL A 235 20.57 31.37 -11.75
N GLN A 236 21.55 31.94 -12.46
CA GLN A 236 21.46 32.17 -13.91
C GLN A 236 21.72 30.91 -14.75
N ASP A 237 22.30 29.87 -14.16
CA ASP A 237 22.60 28.64 -14.89
C ASP A 237 21.29 27.93 -15.24
N PRO A 238 21.15 27.32 -16.43
CA PRO A 238 20.03 26.44 -16.75
C PRO A 238 20.01 25.24 -15.79
N GLY A 239 18.83 24.94 -15.24
CA GLY A 239 18.64 23.80 -14.36
C GLY A 239 17.98 22.62 -15.07
N ARG A 240 18.24 21.39 -14.58
CA ARG A 240 17.62 20.16 -15.09
C ARG A 240 16.45 19.74 -14.22
N VAL A 241 15.29 19.60 -14.82
CA VAL A 241 14.04 19.15 -14.16
C VAL A 241 13.97 17.64 -14.12
N GLU A 242 14.41 16.94 -15.16
CA GLU A 242 14.37 15.49 -15.24
C GLU A 242 15.25 14.82 -14.17
N GLY A 243 14.64 13.92 -13.40
CA GLY A 243 15.31 13.23 -12.30
C GLY A 243 15.56 14.10 -11.07
N ASN A 244 15.13 15.34 -11.06
CA ASN A 244 15.21 16.24 -9.91
C ASN A 244 14.06 15.91 -8.93
N PRO A 245 14.34 15.42 -7.72
CA PRO A 245 13.32 15.00 -6.77
C PRO A 245 12.37 16.15 -6.38
N VAL A 246 12.85 17.38 -6.34
CA VAL A 246 12.02 18.56 -5.98
C VAL A 246 10.87 18.71 -6.97
N PHE A 247 11.13 18.60 -8.27
CA PHE A 247 10.09 18.71 -9.29
C PHE A 247 9.20 17.48 -9.35
N ILE A 248 9.76 16.27 -9.12
CA ILE A 248 8.96 15.04 -9.04
C ILE A 248 7.94 15.12 -7.89
N TYR A 249 8.33 15.69 -6.75
CA TYR A 249 7.40 15.90 -5.64
C TYR A 249 6.38 17.00 -5.95
N LEU A 250 6.78 18.07 -6.63
CA LEU A 250 5.84 19.10 -7.10
C LEU A 250 4.84 18.52 -8.09
N ASP A 251 5.25 17.64 -9.02
CA ASP A 251 4.34 16.93 -9.92
C ASP A 251 3.29 16.09 -9.17
N ALA A 252 3.68 15.53 -8.03
CA ALA A 252 2.82 14.67 -7.24
C ALA A 252 1.87 15.45 -6.31
N PHE A 253 2.28 16.60 -5.80
CA PHE A 253 1.59 17.29 -4.70
C PHE A 253 1.08 18.68 -5.05
N SER A 254 1.68 19.38 -6.04
CA SER A 254 1.24 20.76 -6.32
C SER A 254 -0.11 20.78 -7.05
N ARG A 255 -0.89 21.81 -6.72
CA ARG A 255 -2.20 22.12 -7.31
C ARG A 255 -2.25 23.60 -7.67
N PRO A 256 -3.20 24.04 -8.51
CA PRO A 256 -3.33 25.46 -8.87
C PRO A 256 -3.40 26.39 -7.65
N GLU A 257 -4.15 26.01 -6.62
CA GLU A 257 -4.34 26.78 -5.38
C GLU A 257 -3.02 27.05 -4.66
N HIS A 258 -2.06 26.13 -4.73
CA HIS A 258 -0.75 26.31 -4.11
C HIS A 258 0.10 27.40 -4.83
N PHE A 259 -0.09 27.57 -6.13
CA PHE A 259 0.56 28.66 -6.86
C PHE A 259 -0.05 30.00 -6.48
N GLU A 260 -1.36 30.10 -6.43
CA GLU A 260 -2.05 31.33 -6.03
C GLU A 260 -1.64 31.78 -4.63
N GLU A 261 -1.49 30.84 -3.69
CA GLU A 261 -1.18 31.15 -2.29
C GLU A 261 0.31 31.36 -2.03
N PHE A 262 1.19 30.51 -2.57
CA PHE A 262 2.59 30.46 -2.16
C PHE A 262 3.58 30.95 -3.21
N LEU A 263 3.17 31.06 -4.50
CA LEU A 263 4.06 31.42 -5.59
C LEU A 263 3.32 32.12 -6.74
N PRO A 264 2.61 33.23 -6.46
CA PRO A 264 1.65 33.86 -7.40
C PRO A 264 2.28 34.44 -8.67
N GLU A 265 3.59 34.53 -8.75
CA GLU A 265 4.29 34.93 -9.99
C GLU A 265 4.34 33.85 -11.07
N TYR A 266 3.84 32.62 -10.79
CA TYR A 266 3.69 31.54 -11.78
C TYR A 266 2.25 31.04 -11.78
N GLN A 267 1.73 30.76 -12.97
CA GLN A 267 0.36 30.26 -13.11
C GLN A 267 0.26 28.74 -12.82
N ASN A 268 1.34 28.00 -13.08
CA ASN A 268 1.35 26.54 -12.94
C ASN A 268 2.79 25.99 -12.88
N LEU A 269 2.89 24.68 -12.66
CA LEU A 269 4.16 23.98 -12.54
C LEU A 269 4.98 23.97 -13.84
N ASP A 270 4.32 23.96 -15.01
CA ASP A 270 5.03 23.95 -16.29
C ASP A 270 5.77 25.28 -16.52
N GLU A 271 5.17 26.39 -16.15
CA GLU A 271 5.81 27.70 -16.18
C GLU A 271 7.03 27.77 -15.23
N LEU A 272 6.87 27.23 -14.01
CA LEU A 272 7.97 27.13 -13.04
C LEU A 272 9.12 26.28 -13.58
N LYS A 273 8.82 25.11 -14.15
CA LYS A 273 9.79 24.21 -14.81
C LYS A 273 10.50 24.90 -15.97
N ALA A 274 9.77 25.58 -16.84
CA ALA A 274 10.33 26.29 -17.98
C ALA A 274 11.29 27.41 -17.53
N HIS A 275 10.93 28.13 -16.46
CA HIS A 275 11.83 29.14 -15.90
C HIS A 275 13.11 28.52 -15.31
N TYR A 276 12.99 27.43 -14.56
CA TYR A 276 14.15 26.72 -13.99
C TYR A 276 15.10 26.20 -15.09
N GLN A 277 14.55 25.64 -16.15
CA GLN A 277 15.33 25.14 -17.32
C GLN A 277 16.01 26.26 -18.11
N ARG A 278 15.42 27.44 -18.17
CA ARG A 278 15.99 28.61 -18.87
C ARG A 278 17.11 29.29 -18.06
N GLY A 279 17.16 29.07 -16.76
CA GLY A 279 17.99 29.82 -15.82
C GLY A 279 17.29 31.08 -15.28
N GLY A 280 17.77 31.59 -14.17
CA GLY A 280 17.19 32.72 -13.45
C GLY A 280 16.34 32.33 -12.22
N LEU A 281 16.20 31.05 -11.92
CA LEU A 281 15.44 30.55 -10.78
C LEU A 281 16.31 29.63 -9.92
N GLY A 282 16.62 30.04 -8.69
CA GLY A 282 17.47 29.26 -7.78
C GLY A 282 16.74 28.13 -7.05
N ASP A 283 17.44 27.02 -6.77
CA ASP A 283 16.96 25.83 -6.07
C ASP A 283 16.26 26.12 -4.74
N VAL A 284 16.80 27.05 -3.98
CA VAL A 284 16.24 27.42 -2.66
C VAL A 284 14.80 27.92 -2.76
N LYS A 285 14.49 28.68 -3.82
CA LYS A 285 13.14 29.20 -4.04
C LYS A 285 12.16 28.06 -4.38
N VAL A 286 12.56 27.14 -5.24
CA VAL A 286 11.76 25.97 -5.62
C VAL A 286 11.56 25.05 -4.42
N LYS A 287 12.60 24.81 -3.61
CA LYS A 287 12.50 24.02 -2.37
C LYS A 287 11.59 24.67 -1.32
N LYS A 288 11.62 26.00 -1.19
CA LYS A 288 10.70 26.72 -0.31
C LYS A 288 9.25 26.54 -0.76
N PHE A 289 9.00 26.64 -2.06
CA PHE A 289 7.68 26.40 -2.62
C PHE A 289 7.23 24.95 -2.35
N LEU A 290 8.07 23.95 -2.65
CA LEU A 290 7.78 22.57 -2.32
C LEU A 290 7.49 22.37 -0.82
N ASN A 291 8.27 23.03 0.06
CA ASN A 291 8.00 22.95 1.50
C ASN A 291 6.59 23.47 1.85
N ASN A 292 6.18 24.61 1.31
CA ASN A 292 4.87 25.17 1.56
C ASN A 292 3.75 24.22 1.07
N VAL A 293 3.89 23.69 -0.14
CA VAL A 293 2.99 22.66 -0.70
C VAL A 293 2.92 21.43 0.24
N MET A 294 4.06 20.90 0.65
CA MET A 294 4.10 19.73 1.54
C MET A 294 3.53 20.02 2.93
N GLN A 295 3.71 21.23 3.47
CA GLN A 295 3.09 21.61 4.75
C GLN A 295 1.57 21.72 4.62
N ALA A 296 1.06 22.27 3.53
CA ALA A 296 -0.38 22.34 3.26
C ALA A 296 -1.00 20.94 3.14
N GLU A 297 -0.33 20.01 2.46
CA GLU A 297 -0.81 18.63 2.27
C GLU A 297 -0.69 17.78 3.55
N LEU A 298 0.44 17.86 4.25
CA LEU A 298 0.70 17.02 5.43
C LEU A 298 0.16 17.61 6.75
N GLY A 299 -0.08 18.91 6.81
CA GLY A 299 -0.61 19.57 8.01
C GLY A 299 -1.89 18.92 8.53
N PRO A 300 -2.95 18.81 7.71
CA PRO A 300 -4.19 18.18 8.13
C PRO A 300 -4.03 16.71 8.54
N ILE A 301 -3.09 15.96 7.91
CA ILE A 301 -2.78 14.57 8.27
C ILE A 301 -2.13 14.52 9.65
N ARG A 302 -1.15 15.39 9.93
CA ARG A 302 -0.49 15.48 11.25
C ARG A 302 -1.49 15.81 12.36
N GLU A 303 -2.38 16.76 12.15
CA GLU A 303 -3.38 17.15 13.15
C GLU A 303 -4.34 15.98 13.47
N ARG A 304 -4.85 15.29 12.44
CA ARG A 304 -5.66 14.09 12.66
C ARG A 304 -4.87 12.99 13.36
N ARG A 305 -3.59 12.80 12.99
CA ARG A 305 -2.74 11.82 13.65
C ARG A 305 -2.55 12.13 15.13
N LYS A 306 -2.24 13.38 15.50
CA LYS A 306 -2.11 13.81 16.90
C LYS A 306 -3.39 13.58 17.70
N MET A 307 -4.55 13.80 17.09
CA MET A 307 -5.84 13.49 17.71
C MET A 307 -5.98 11.99 18.02
N TRP A 308 -5.66 11.12 17.05
CA TRP A 308 -5.76 9.68 17.23
C TRP A 308 -4.69 9.11 18.19
N GLU A 309 -3.50 9.70 18.25
CA GLU A 309 -2.46 9.33 19.21
C GLU A 309 -2.90 9.53 20.68
N GLN A 310 -3.81 10.47 20.92
CA GLN A 310 -4.42 10.67 22.25
C GLN A 310 -5.57 9.68 22.52
N ARG A 311 -6.02 8.93 21.52
CA ARG A 311 -7.16 8.02 21.56
C ARG A 311 -6.78 6.59 21.13
N THR A 312 -5.64 6.11 21.57
CA THR A 312 -5.14 4.79 21.14
C THR A 312 -6.05 3.62 21.52
N ALA A 313 -6.81 3.73 22.63
CA ALA A 313 -7.81 2.73 22.99
C ALA A 313 -8.88 2.61 21.92
N ASP A 314 -9.42 3.75 21.44
CA ASP A 314 -10.40 3.76 20.36
C ASP A 314 -9.85 3.19 19.05
N VAL A 315 -8.55 3.42 18.75
CA VAL A 315 -7.90 2.81 17.59
C VAL A 315 -7.88 1.28 17.70
N PHE A 316 -7.61 0.73 18.88
CA PHE A 316 -7.68 -0.73 19.11
C PHE A 316 -9.11 -1.25 19.02
N ASP A 317 -10.10 -0.52 19.49
CA ASP A 317 -11.51 -0.89 19.35
C ASP A 317 -11.94 -0.91 17.87
N ILE A 318 -11.51 0.06 17.06
CA ILE A 318 -11.70 0.07 15.60
C ILE A 318 -11.08 -1.17 14.96
N LEU A 319 -9.81 -1.49 15.29
CA LEU A 319 -9.13 -2.66 14.73
C LEU A 319 -9.82 -3.96 15.14
N LYS A 320 -10.31 -4.06 16.37
CA LYS A 320 -11.03 -5.23 16.87
C LYS A 320 -12.35 -5.40 16.13
N ALA A 321 -13.17 -4.35 16.04
CA ALA A 321 -14.45 -4.39 15.34
C ALA A 321 -14.28 -4.75 13.85
N GLY A 322 -13.34 -4.09 13.15
CA GLY A 322 -13.06 -4.41 11.76
C GLY A 322 -12.52 -5.83 11.55
N THR A 323 -11.77 -6.36 12.53
CA THR A 323 -11.29 -7.75 12.50
C THR A 323 -12.41 -8.76 12.70
N GLU A 324 -13.37 -8.48 13.57
CA GLU A 324 -14.57 -9.34 13.77
C GLU A 324 -15.37 -9.44 12.47
N VAL A 325 -15.67 -8.30 11.82
CA VAL A 325 -16.35 -8.27 10.51
C VAL A 325 -15.56 -9.03 9.44
N ALA A 326 -14.26 -8.80 9.37
CA ALA A 326 -13.37 -9.48 8.42
C ALA A 326 -13.38 -11.01 8.64
N ARG A 327 -13.34 -11.44 9.91
CA ARG A 327 -13.35 -12.85 10.27
C ARG A 327 -14.67 -13.54 9.90
N GLU A 328 -15.80 -12.91 10.16
CA GLU A 328 -17.12 -13.44 9.77
C GLU A 328 -17.18 -13.65 8.26
N LYS A 329 -16.73 -12.69 7.47
CA LYS A 329 -16.69 -12.78 6.01
C LYS A 329 -15.78 -13.90 5.53
N ALA A 330 -14.58 -14.00 6.07
CA ALA A 330 -13.61 -15.03 5.72
C ALA A 330 -14.10 -16.44 6.12
N ALA A 331 -14.75 -16.58 7.28
CA ALA A 331 -15.34 -17.82 7.75
C ALA A 331 -16.44 -18.32 6.81
N ALA A 332 -17.32 -17.42 6.34
CA ALA A 332 -18.36 -17.76 5.37
C ALA A 332 -17.76 -18.27 4.04
N THR A 333 -16.70 -17.62 3.55
CA THR A 333 -16.01 -18.06 2.34
C THR A 333 -15.30 -19.40 2.55
N LEU A 334 -14.64 -19.58 3.69
CA LEU A 334 -13.98 -20.85 4.03
C LEU A 334 -14.99 -22.01 4.14
N HIS A 335 -16.17 -21.76 4.70
CA HIS A 335 -17.25 -22.75 4.75
C HIS A 335 -17.63 -23.20 3.32
N ASP A 336 -17.83 -22.26 2.38
CA ASP A 336 -18.16 -22.61 1.01
C ASP A 336 -17.03 -23.36 0.31
N VAL A 337 -15.77 -22.98 0.55
CA VAL A 337 -14.58 -23.67 0.05
C VAL A 337 -14.53 -25.11 0.55
N ARG A 338 -14.73 -25.34 1.86
CA ARG A 338 -14.76 -26.71 2.45
C ARG A 338 -15.89 -27.53 1.86
N SER A 339 -17.06 -26.94 1.66
CA SER A 339 -18.23 -27.62 1.08
C SER A 339 -17.97 -28.02 -0.38
N SER A 340 -17.40 -27.13 -1.20
CA SER A 340 -17.03 -27.41 -2.59
C SER A 340 -15.95 -28.48 -2.69
N MET A 341 -15.01 -28.51 -1.76
CA MET A 341 -13.97 -29.55 -1.66
C MET A 341 -14.48 -30.87 -1.06
N ARG A 342 -15.71 -30.89 -0.53
CA ARG A 342 -16.32 -32.03 0.19
C ARG A 342 -15.51 -32.48 1.40
N ILE A 343 -14.96 -31.53 2.16
CA ILE A 343 -14.22 -31.77 3.41
C ILE A 343 -14.95 -31.24 4.65
N ASN A 344 -16.22 -30.92 4.50
CA ASN A 344 -17.16 -30.55 5.55
C ASN A 344 -17.88 -31.77 6.13
N TYR A 345 -17.12 -32.81 6.46
CA TYR A 345 -17.57 -34.16 6.79
C TYR A 345 -18.76 -34.26 7.75
N PHE A 346 -18.78 -33.43 8.80
CA PHE A 346 -19.84 -33.45 9.82
C PHE A 346 -21.08 -32.62 9.45
N GLU A 347 -21.06 -31.93 8.32
CA GLU A 347 -22.18 -31.16 7.77
C GLU A 347 -22.78 -31.86 6.55
N ASP A 348 -22.08 -32.84 5.98
CA ASP A 348 -22.48 -33.60 4.80
C ASP A 348 -23.32 -34.82 5.21
N GLN A 349 -24.65 -34.72 5.09
CA GLN A 349 -25.59 -35.77 5.42
C GLN A 349 -25.40 -37.04 4.59
N ASP A 350 -24.99 -36.89 3.33
CA ASP A 350 -24.75 -38.05 2.44
C ASP A 350 -23.51 -38.82 2.90
N PHE A 351 -22.50 -38.12 3.44
CA PHE A 351 -21.33 -38.75 4.05
C PHE A 351 -21.65 -39.41 5.38
N LEU A 352 -22.44 -38.76 6.25
CA LEU A 352 -22.80 -39.30 7.57
C LEU A 352 -23.71 -40.53 7.52
N ASN A 353 -24.42 -40.73 6.40
CA ASN A 353 -25.34 -41.84 6.20
C ASN A 353 -24.72 -43.05 5.48
N GLN A 354 -23.40 -43.04 5.22
CA GLN A 354 -22.66 -44.18 4.65
C GLN A 354 -22.27 -45.20 5.72
#